data_9a3fa9f11438f2277a3abace22190778
#
_entry.id   9a3fa9f11438f2277a3abace22190778
#
_cell.length_a   1.000
_cell.length_b   1.000
_cell.length_c   1.000
_cell.angle_alpha   90.00
_cell.angle_beta   90.00
_cell.angle_gamma   90.00
#
_symmetry.space_group_name_H-M   'P 1'
#
loop_
_entity.id
_entity.type
_entity.pdbx_description
1 polymer ?
#
loop_
_entity_poly.entity_id
_entity_poly.type
_entity_poly.pdbx_seq_one_letter_code
_entity_poly.pdbx_strand_id
1 'polypeptide(L)'
;ADFLFLDTEYHFPETLEVADEVERRYPSHRLVRAKAQLSRADQDEVYGPNLYLRSPGACCRMRKVEPLAVHMSPYAGWITGLRRADGPTRAEAPALSLDATGRLKISPLVTWTLEETEEFERDNNLIIHPLTRQGYPSIGCATCTLPVAEGEDPRAGRWAFSAKTECGLHQ
;
A
#
# COMPACT_ATOMS: atom_id res chain seq x y z
N ALA A 1 -6.22 -8.01 -16.52
CA ALA A 1 -5.98 -7.02 -15.46
C ALA A 1 -4.49 -6.76 -15.34
N ASP A 2 -4.11 -5.55 -14.97
CA ASP A 2 -2.72 -5.19 -14.69
C ASP A 2 -2.50 -5.13 -13.18
N PHE A 3 -1.29 -5.39 -12.73
CA PHE A 3 -0.85 -5.07 -11.37
C PHE A 3 -0.33 -3.63 -11.34
N LEU A 4 -0.82 -2.82 -10.42
CA LEU A 4 -0.33 -1.47 -10.21
C LEU A 4 0.49 -1.40 -8.93
N PHE A 5 1.79 -1.18 -9.06
CA PHE A 5 2.72 -0.99 -7.96
C PHE A 5 3.06 0.50 -7.80
N LEU A 6 2.69 1.09 -6.68
CA LEU A 6 3.01 2.49 -6.36
C LEU A 6 4.46 2.58 -5.88
N ASP A 7 5.38 2.81 -6.80
CA ASP A 7 6.80 2.97 -6.48
C ASP A 7 7.07 4.36 -5.88
N THR A 8 7.07 4.41 -4.56
CA THR A 8 7.26 5.64 -3.80
C THR A 8 8.73 6.07 -3.70
N GLU A 9 9.67 5.24 -4.14
CA GLU A 9 11.13 5.41 -3.94
C GLU A 9 11.58 5.45 -2.46
N TYR A 10 10.67 5.10 -1.53
CA TYR A 10 10.92 4.98 -0.08
C TYR A 10 10.61 3.57 0.43
N HIS A 11 10.58 2.58 -0.46
CA HIS A 11 10.30 1.20 -0.07
C HIS A 11 11.45 0.55 0.68
N PHE A 12 11.12 -0.49 1.44
CA PHE A 12 12.11 -1.48 1.84
C PHE A 12 12.65 -2.22 0.61
N PRO A 13 13.92 -2.65 0.62
CA PRO A 13 14.45 -3.51 -0.46
C PRO A 13 13.58 -4.73 -0.72
N GLU A 14 13.10 -5.39 0.33
CA GLU A 14 12.24 -6.57 0.28
C GLU A 14 10.91 -6.30 -0.45
N THR A 15 10.38 -5.07 -0.35
CA THR A 15 9.17 -4.69 -1.09
C THR A 15 9.43 -4.64 -2.60
N LEU A 16 10.60 -4.18 -3.01
CA LEU A 16 11.01 -4.17 -4.42
C LEU A 16 11.24 -5.58 -4.94
N GLU A 17 11.88 -6.44 -4.15
CA GLU A 17 12.07 -7.86 -4.46
C GLU A 17 10.73 -8.59 -4.63
N VAL A 18 9.75 -8.32 -3.78
CA VAL A 18 8.38 -8.85 -3.92
C VAL A 18 7.73 -8.37 -5.22
N ALA A 19 7.91 -7.11 -5.60
CA ALA A 19 7.37 -6.60 -6.86
C ALA A 19 8.01 -7.29 -8.08
N ASP A 20 9.34 -7.52 -8.05
CA ASP A 20 10.07 -8.25 -9.09
C ASP A 20 9.63 -9.72 -9.16
N GLU A 21 9.39 -10.35 -8.00
CA GLU A 21 8.86 -11.72 -7.93
C GLU A 21 7.45 -11.84 -8.52
N VAL A 22 6.56 -10.86 -8.25
CA VAL A 22 5.22 -10.80 -8.84
C VAL A 22 5.31 -10.74 -10.37
N GLU A 23 6.17 -9.88 -10.90
CA GLU A 23 6.37 -9.74 -12.35
C GLU A 23 6.88 -11.05 -12.98
N ARG A 24 7.81 -11.73 -12.32
CA ARG A 24 8.37 -13.01 -12.77
C ARG A 24 7.37 -14.16 -12.67
N ARG A 25 6.58 -14.21 -11.61
CA ARG A 25 5.64 -15.31 -11.34
C ARG A 25 4.36 -15.23 -12.15
N TYR A 26 3.94 -14.03 -12.51
CA TYR A 26 2.71 -13.78 -13.26
C TYR A 26 2.94 -13.06 -14.60
N PRO A 27 3.72 -13.64 -15.52
CA PRO A 27 4.15 -12.99 -16.77
C PRO A 27 2.99 -12.66 -17.74
N SER A 28 1.81 -13.25 -17.54
CA SER A 28 0.60 -12.93 -18.29
C SER A 28 -0.06 -11.61 -17.88
N HIS A 29 0.42 -10.99 -16.79
CA HIS A 29 -0.09 -9.73 -16.27
C HIS A 29 1.04 -8.69 -16.25
N ARG A 30 0.74 -7.51 -16.73
CA ARG A 30 1.71 -6.41 -16.72
C ARG A 30 1.80 -5.81 -15.31
N LEU A 31 3.02 -5.64 -14.80
CA LEU A 31 3.30 -4.83 -13.61
C LEU A 31 3.56 -3.38 -14.04
N VAL A 32 2.67 -2.48 -13.67
CA VAL A 32 2.81 -1.04 -13.90
C VAL A 32 3.41 -0.39 -12.66
N ARG A 33 4.65 0.09 -12.78
CA ARG A 33 5.35 0.81 -11.69
C ARG A 33 5.01 2.29 -11.76
N ALA A 34 4.05 2.72 -10.94
CA ALA A 34 3.60 4.10 -10.87
C ALA A 34 4.51 4.93 -9.96
N LYS A 35 5.25 5.87 -10.53
CA LYS A 35 6.16 6.77 -9.83
C LYS A 35 5.57 8.17 -9.70
N ALA A 36 6.02 8.92 -8.69
CA ALA A 36 5.76 10.36 -8.57
C ALA A 36 6.43 11.13 -9.71
N GLN A 37 5.89 12.31 -10.02
CA GLN A 37 6.48 13.20 -11.05
C GLN A 37 7.88 13.68 -10.67
N LEU A 38 8.08 14.00 -9.38
CA LEU A 38 9.39 14.40 -8.87
C LEU A 38 10.16 13.17 -8.37
N SER A 39 11.44 13.10 -8.65
CA SER A 39 12.33 12.19 -7.95
C SER A 39 12.43 12.56 -6.46
N ARG A 40 13.05 11.69 -5.65
CA ARG A 40 13.34 12.05 -4.24
C ARG A 40 14.21 13.29 -4.14
N ALA A 41 15.24 13.40 -4.99
CA ALA A 41 16.17 14.53 -4.98
C ALA A 41 15.45 15.83 -5.33
N ASP A 42 14.65 15.84 -6.40
CA ASP A 42 13.87 17.03 -6.80
C ASP A 42 12.83 17.40 -5.74
N GLN A 43 12.20 16.43 -5.10
CA GLN A 43 11.29 16.69 -3.99
C GLN A 43 12.02 17.34 -2.81
N ASP A 44 13.22 16.86 -2.47
CA ASP A 44 14.01 17.41 -1.37
C ASP A 44 14.54 18.82 -1.70
N GLU A 45 14.82 19.09 -2.98
CA GLU A 45 15.19 20.42 -3.45
C GLU A 45 14.01 21.41 -3.33
N VAL A 46 12.82 21.02 -3.77
CA VAL A 46 11.63 21.90 -3.79
C VAL A 46 11.02 22.09 -2.40
N TYR A 47 10.90 21.02 -1.62
CA TYR A 47 10.17 21.01 -0.34
C TYR A 47 11.08 20.88 0.88
N GLY A 48 12.38 20.75 0.68
CA GLY A 48 13.36 20.44 1.72
C GLY A 48 13.36 18.95 2.11
N PRO A 49 14.43 18.47 2.77
CA PRO A 49 14.62 17.08 3.12
C PRO A 49 13.56 16.54 4.09
N ASN A 50 13.35 15.22 4.06
CA ASN A 50 12.48 14.51 5.01
C ASN A 50 11.04 15.02 5.04
N LEU A 51 10.44 15.32 3.89
CA LEU A 51 9.05 15.76 3.80
C LEU A 51 8.08 14.77 4.48
N TYR A 52 8.38 13.48 4.48
CA TYR A 52 7.59 12.45 5.16
C TYR A 52 7.47 12.64 6.68
N LEU A 53 8.47 13.25 7.34
CA LEU A 53 8.41 13.59 8.76
C LEU A 53 7.65 14.90 9.00
N ARG A 54 7.92 15.93 8.20
CA ARG A 54 7.37 17.28 8.40
C ARG A 54 5.93 17.41 7.91
N SER A 55 5.59 16.70 6.85
CA SER A 55 4.25 16.71 6.25
C SER A 55 3.95 15.35 5.60
N PRO A 56 3.67 14.30 6.40
CA PRO A 56 3.42 12.96 5.89
C PRO A 56 2.20 12.90 4.95
N GLY A 57 1.22 13.80 5.15
CA GLY A 57 0.08 13.94 4.24
C GLY A 57 0.50 14.39 2.83
N ALA A 58 1.30 15.45 2.73
CA ALA A 58 1.81 15.94 1.45
C ALA A 58 2.70 14.92 0.75
N CYS A 59 3.60 14.26 1.50
CA CYS A 59 4.44 13.19 0.95
C CYS A 59 3.59 12.04 0.39
N CYS A 60 2.59 11.54 1.14
CA CYS A 60 1.71 10.48 0.66
C CYS A 60 0.90 10.90 -0.57
N ARG A 61 0.40 12.14 -0.61
CA ARG A 61 -0.30 12.66 -1.77
C ARG A 61 0.57 12.61 -3.02
N MET A 62 1.76 13.18 -2.97
CA MET A 62 2.68 13.23 -4.11
C MET A 62 3.19 11.85 -4.52
N ARG A 63 3.50 10.97 -3.55
CA ARG A 63 4.15 9.69 -3.80
C ARG A 63 3.18 8.53 -4.04
N LYS A 64 1.89 8.71 -3.72
CA LYS A 64 0.89 7.63 -3.82
C LYS A 64 -0.40 8.07 -4.50
N VAL A 65 -1.07 9.10 -3.98
CA VAL A 65 -2.41 9.47 -4.44
C VAL A 65 -2.38 10.01 -5.87
N GLU A 66 -1.49 10.96 -6.14
CA GLU A 66 -1.33 11.53 -7.49
C GLU A 66 -0.87 10.51 -8.53
N PRO A 67 0.18 9.69 -8.28
CA PRO A 67 0.55 8.61 -9.18
C PRO A 67 -0.57 7.58 -9.42
N LEU A 68 -1.31 7.22 -8.37
CA LEU A 68 -2.47 6.33 -8.52
C LEU A 68 -3.49 6.95 -9.47
N ALA A 69 -3.90 8.20 -9.24
CA ALA A 69 -4.89 8.88 -10.06
C ALA A 69 -4.49 8.95 -11.54
N VAL A 70 -3.22 9.26 -11.81
CA VAL A 70 -2.69 9.32 -13.19
C VAL A 70 -2.73 7.95 -13.86
N HIS A 71 -2.19 6.92 -13.20
CA HIS A 71 -2.09 5.58 -13.79
C HIS A 71 -3.43 4.84 -13.85
N MET A 72 -4.40 5.23 -13.03
CA MET A 72 -5.76 4.69 -13.06
C MET A 72 -6.63 5.29 -14.17
N SER A 73 -6.19 6.35 -14.84
CA SER A 73 -7.00 7.04 -15.87
C SER A 73 -7.54 6.12 -16.98
N PRO A 74 -6.80 5.10 -17.49
CA PRO A 74 -7.30 4.22 -18.55
C PRO A 74 -8.18 3.06 -18.04
N TYR A 75 -8.37 2.90 -16.71
CA TYR A 75 -9.11 1.78 -16.14
C TYR A 75 -10.51 2.17 -15.69
N ALA A 76 -11.48 1.28 -15.89
CA ALA A 76 -12.86 1.46 -15.43
C ALA A 76 -13.04 1.19 -13.93
N GLY A 77 -12.09 0.49 -13.30
CA GLY A 77 -12.12 0.15 -11.89
C GLY A 77 -10.83 -0.52 -11.43
N TRP A 78 -10.79 -0.84 -10.16
CA TRP A 78 -9.62 -1.45 -9.53
C TRP A 78 -9.98 -2.39 -8.39
N ILE A 79 -9.09 -3.32 -8.12
CA ILE A 79 -9.20 -4.31 -7.05
C ILE A 79 -8.17 -3.97 -5.97
N THR A 80 -8.59 -4.06 -4.72
CA THR A 80 -7.70 -3.84 -3.56
C THR A 80 -7.87 -4.96 -2.54
N GLY A 81 -6.77 -5.35 -1.89
CA GLY A 81 -6.77 -6.32 -0.80
C GLY A 81 -7.20 -5.74 0.56
N LEU A 82 -7.94 -4.63 0.60
CA LEU A 82 -8.41 -4.01 1.84
C LEU A 82 -9.34 -4.97 2.60
N ARG A 83 -9.10 -5.11 3.92
CA ARG A 83 -9.95 -5.89 4.84
C ARG A 83 -10.46 -5.00 5.96
N ARG A 84 -11.65 -5.30 6.49
CA ARG A 84 -12.17 -4.65 7.70
C ARG A 84 -11.30 -4.93 8.92
N ALA A 85 -10.75 -6.14 9.00
CA ALA A 85 -9.83 -6.58 10.04
C ALA A 85 -8.49 -5.79 10.10
N ASP A 86 -8.16 -5.01 9.06
CA ASP A 86 -6.91 -4.23 9.02
C ASP A 86 -6.91 -3.02 9.98
N GLY A 87 -8.04 -2.66 10.59
CA GLY A 87 -8.10 -1.60 11.59
C GLY A 87 -9.43 -0.83 11.62
N PRO A 88 -9.65 -0.03 12.66
CA PRO A 88 -10.93 0.63 12.91
C PRO A 88 -11.37 1.60 11.81
N THR A 89 -10.43 2.23 11.11
CA THR A 89 -10.72 3.14 9.97
C THR A 89 -11.31 2.40 8.77
N ARG A 90 -11.27 1.06 8.76
CA ARG A 90 -11.73 0.19 7.67
C ARG A 90 -12.92 -0.68 8.04
N ALA A 91 -13.37 -0.64 9.31
CA ALA A 91 -14.42 -1.51 9.84
C ALA A 91 -15.72 -1.54 9.00
N GLU A 92 -16.07 -0.41 8.40
CA GLU A 92 -17.27 -0.25 7.57
C GLU A 92 -16.98 -0.26 6.06
N ALA A 93 -15.78 -0.70 5.63
CA ALA A 93 -15.44 -0.70 4.21
C ALA A 93 -16.39 -1.62 3.42
N PRO A 94 -16.95 -1.16 2.30
CA PRO A 94 -17.82 -1.97 1.44
C PRO A 94 -17.00 -2.89 0.53
N ALA A 95 -17.61 -4.02 0.12
CA ALA A 95 -17.02 -4.91 -0.89
C ALA A 95 -16.95 -4.26 -2.28
N LEU A 96 -17.96 -3.44 -2.59
CA LEU A 96 -18.06 -2.68 -3.83
C LEU A 96 -18.37 -1.22 -3.50
N SER A 97 -17.65 -0.30 -4.13
CA SER A 97 -17.91 1.15 -4.03
C SER A 97 -17.46 1.86 -5.29
N LEU A 98 -17.78 3.13 -5.40
CA LEU A 98 -17.13 4.02 -6.36
C LEU A 98 -16.04 4.80 -5.63
N ASP A 99 -14.91 4.98 -6.29
CA ASP A 99 -13.87 5.89 -5.79
C ASP A 99 -14.27 7.37 -6.04
N ALA A 100 -13.46 8.29 -5.52
CA ALA A 100 -13.73 9.74 -5.65
C ALA A 100 -13.83 10.23 -7.11
N THR A 101 -13.42 9.43 -8.08
CA THR A 101 -13.48 9.72 -9.51
C THR A 101 -14.62 8.99 -10.23
N GLY A 102 -15.44 8.23 -9.50
CA GLY A 102 -16.56 7.44 -10.02
C GLY A 102 -16.18 6.10 -10.63
N ARG A 103 -14.94 5.59 -10.42
CA ARG A 103 -14.52 4.27 -10.87
C ARG A 103 -14.92 3.19 -9.87
N LEU A 104 -15.20 2.01 -10.38
CA LEU A 104 -15.52 0.85 -9.53
C LEU A 104 -14.30 0.42 -8.71
N LYS A 105 -14.47 0.38 -7.39
CA LYS A 105 -13.51 -0.16 -6.43
C LYS A 105 -14.04 -1.45 -5.86
N ILE A 106 -13.27 -2.51 -5.96
CA ILE A 106 -13.63 -3.87 -5.55
C ILE A 106 -12.68 -4.31 -4.44
N SER A 107 -13.23 -4.71 -3.29
CA SER A 107 -12.48 -5.23 -2.13
C SER A 107 -12.91 -6.68 -1.86
N PRO A 108 -12.41 -7.67 -2.61
CA PRO A 108 -12.89 -9.05 -2.50
C PRO A 108 -12.55 -9.71 -1.15
N LEU A 109 -11.53 -9.22 -0.47
CA LEU A 109 -11.09 -9.72 0.84
C LEU A 109 -11.69 -8.97 2.02
N VAL A 110 -12.67 -8.07 1.79
CA VAL A 110 -13.13 -7.11 2.79
C VAL A 110 -13.64 -7.74 4.09
N THR A 111 -14.22 -8.94 4.03
CA THR A 111 -14.74 -9.68 5.19
C THR A 111 -13.76 -10.71 5.72
N TRP A 112 -12.62 -10.92 5.08
CA TRP A 112 -11.66 -11.93 5.49
C TRP A 112 -10.94 -11.55 6.78
N THR A 113 -10.76 -12.53 7.63
CA THR A 113 -9.91 -12.42 8.82
C THR A 113 -8.43 -12.52 8.44
N LEU A 114 -7.54 -12.21 9.37
CA LEU A 114 -6.11 -12.45 9.17
C LEU A 114 -5.83 -13.93 8.98
N GLU A 115 -6.43 -14.79 9.81
CA GLU A 115 -6.27 -16.24 9.79
C GLU A 115 -6.70 -16.85 8.44
N GLU A 116 -7.87 -16.49 7.92
CA GLU A 116 -8.35 -16.92 6.60
C GLU A 116 -7.38 -16.48 5.48
N THR A 117 -6.81 -15.31 5.62
CA THR A 117 -5.84 -14.79 4.63
C THR A 117 -4.54 -15.60 4.67
N GLU A 118 -4.00 -15.86 5.86
CA GLU A 118 -2.77 -16.64 6.05
C GLU A 118 -2.93 -18.11 5.62
N GLU A 119 -4.11 -18.69 5.86
CA GLU A 119 -4.45 -20.04 5.38
C GLU A 119 -4.46 -20.07 3.84
N PHE A 120 -5.15 -19.13 3.22
CA PHE A 120 -5.21 -19.04 1.76
C PHE A 120 -3.83 -18.80 1.13
N GLU A 121 -3.00 -17.94 1.73
CA GLU A 121 -1.61 -17.67 1.31
C GLU A 121 -0.79 -18.95 1.31
N ARG A 122 -0.87 -19.72 2.39
CA ARG A 122 -0.14 -20.98 2.56
C ARG A 122 -0.61 -22.03 1.57
N ASP A 123 -1.93 -22.24 1.46
CA ASP A 123 -2.53 -23.31 0.64
C ASP A 123 -2.30 -23.06 -0.86
N ASN A 124 -2.19 -21.80 -1.26
CA ASN A 124 -1.95 -21.41 -2.64
C ASN A 124 -0.48 -21.04 -2.92
N ASN A 125 0.42 -21.23 -1.94
CA ASN A 125 1.83 -20.88 -2.06
C ASN A 125 2.04 -19.47 -2.63
N LEU A 126 1.35 -18.47 -2.05
CA LEU A 126 1.43 -17.08 -2.50
C LEU A 126 2.77 -16.44 -2.13
N ILE A 127 3.09 -15.33 -2.79
CA ILE A 127 4.25 -14.51 -2.46
C ILE A 127 3.94 -13.76 -1.16
N ILE A 128 4.69 -14.05 -0.11
CA ILE A 128 4.56 -13.38 1.19
C ILE A 128 5.73 -12.43 1.38
N HIS A 129 5.43 -11.21 1.79
CA HIS A 129 6.46 -10.21 2.06
C HIS A 129 7.34 -10.65 3.24
N PRO A 130 8.69 -10.74 3.08
CA PRO A 130 9.57 -11.31 4.12
C PRO A 130 9.45 -10.62 5.49
N LEU A 131 9.21 -9.31 5.51
CA LEU A 131 9.13 -8.54 6.75
C LEU A 131 7.88 -8.87 7.60
N THR A 132 6.83 -9.49 7.03
CA THR A 132 5.66 -9.90 7.82
C THR A 132 6.03 -10.86 8.93
N ARG A 133 7.03 -11.72 8.69
CA ARG A 133 7.57 -12.66 9.67
C ARG A 133 8.62 -12.05 10.60
N GLN A 134 8.94 -10.75 10.44
CA GLN A 134 9.93 -10.02 11.21
C GLN A 134 9.29 -8.88 12.03
N GLY A 135 7.99 -9.03 12.37
CA GLY A 135 7.28 -8.06 13.20
C GLY A 135 6.70 -6.86 12.44
N TYR A 136 6.55 -6.95 11.11
CA TYR A 136 5.91 -5.89 10.31
C TYR A 136 4.56 -6.36 9.75
N PRO A 137 3.49 -6.40 10.55
CA PRO A 137 2.18 -6.86 10.10
C PRO A 137 1.50 -5.92 9.10
N SER A 138 1.96 -4.67 9.03
CA SER A 138 1.48 -3.67 8.07
C SER A 138 2.66 -2.93 7.46
N ILE A 139 2.91 -3.13 6.18
CA ILE A 139 4.09 -2.62 5.47
C ILE A 139 3.71 -1.44 4.57
N GLY A 140 4.53 -0.40 4.58
CA GLY A 140 4.46 0.75 3.69
C GLY A 140 5.85 1.25 3.31
N CYS A 141 6.05 2.57 3.22
CA CYS A 141 7.38 3.13 3.03
C CYS A 141 8.27 2.80 4.24
N ALA A 142 9.54 2.46 4.01
CA ALA A 142 10.51 2.15 5.07
C ALA A 142 10.67 3.31 6.06
N THR A 143 10.62 4.54 5.57
CA THR A 143 10.67 5.76 6.39
C THR A 143 9.45 5.98 7.31
N CYS A 144 8.35 5.26 7.08
CA CYS A 144 7.08 5.44 7.77
C CYS A 144 6.54 4.14 8.38
N THR A 145 7.37 3.11 8.53
CA THR A 145 6.96 1.80 9.03
C THR A 145 7.98 1.28 10.02
N LEU A 146 7.52 0.98 11.22
CA LEU A 146 8.28 0.33 12.28
C LEU A 146 7.70 -1.07 12.57
N PRO A 147 8.47 -1.97 13.15
CA PRO A 147 7.94 -3.22 13.66
C PRO A 147 6.98 -2.97 14.83
N VAL A 148 6.09 -3.92 15.07
CA VAL A 148 5.06 -3.87 16.11
C VAL A 148 5.28 -5.04 17.06
N ALA A 149 5.09 -4.84 18.36
CA ALA A 149 5.16 -5.92 19.34
C ALA A 149 3.95 -6.87 19.22
N GLU A 150 4.13 -8.10 19.69
CA GLU A 150 3.06 -9.08 19.70
C GLU A 150 1.86 -8.59 20.53
N GLY A 151 0.65 -8.67 19.96
CA GLY A 151 -0.59 -8.23 20.60
C GLY A 151 -0.92 -6.74 20.46
N GLU A 152 -0.04 -5.94 19.84
CA GLU A 152 -0.37 -4.55 19.50
C GLU A 152 -1.21 -4.45 18.22
N ASP A 153 -1.82 -3.28 18.01
CA ASP A 153 -2.51 -2.98 16.74
C ASP A 153 -1.55 -3.20 15.56
N PRO A 154 -1.91 -4.03 14.58
CA PRO A 154 -1.07 -4.31 13.41
C PRO A 154 -0.59 -3.07 12.66
N ARG A 155 -1.25 -1.93 12.82
CA ARG A 155 -0.88 -0.66 12.20
C ARG A 155 -0.18 0.32 13.13
N ALA A 156 0.08 -0.04 14.41
CA ALA A 156 0.75 0.83 15.37
C ALA A 156 2.12 1.33 14.86
N GLY A 157 2.83 0.52 14.09
CA GLY A 157 4.11 0.90 13.47
C GLY A 157 4.00 1.88 12.28
N ARG A 158 2.77 2.19 11.79
CA ARG A 158 2.58 3.08 10.65
C ARG A 158 2.50 4.53 11.10
N TRP A 159 3.39 5.36 10.54
CA TRP A 159 3.50 6.79 10.91
C TRP A 159 3.56 7.03 12.43
N ALA A 160 4.25 6.17 13.19
CA ALA A 160 4.35 6.25 14.65
C ALA A 160 4.85 7.61 15.18
N PHE A 161 5.45 8.43 14.31
CA PHE A 161 5.91 9.78 14.61
C PHE A 161 4.84 10.88 14.38
N SER A 162 3.61 10.53 13.99
CA SER A 162 2.55 11.51 13.68
C SER A 162 1.16 10.95 14.01
N ALA A 163 0.16 11.82 14.05
CA ALA A 163 -1.25 11.43 14.23
C ALA A 163 -1.91 10.83 12.96
N LYS A 164 -1.13 10.60 11.91
CA LYS A 164 -1.64 10.04 10.65
C LYS A 164 -1.93 8.54 10.79
N THR A 165 -3.10 8.12 10.32
CA THR A 165 -3.56 6.72 10.38
C THR A 165 -3.72 6.07 9.00
N GLU A 166 -3.96 6.87 7.94
CA GLU A 166 -4.17 6.37 6.58
C GLU A 166 -3.40 7.19 5.53
N CYS A 167 -3.01 6.52 4.44
CA CYS A 167 -2.24 7.16 3.36
C CYS A 167 -3.08 7.96 2.37
N GLY A 168 -4.41 7.87 2.43
CA GLY A 168 -5.32 8.54 1.51
C GLY A 168 -5.66 7.78 0.22
N LEU A 169 -5.17 6.56 0.04
CA LEU A 169 -5.48 5.75 -1.15
C LEU A 169 -6.91 5.21 -1.17
N HIS A 170 -7.56 5.10 -0.02
CA HIS A 170 -8.86 4.46 0.14
C HIS A 170 -9.96 5.44 0.53
N GLN A 171 -9.70 6.72 0.40
CA GLN A 171 -10.68 7.80 0.62
C GLN A 171 -11.53 8.02 -0.63
#